data_d59ac04ee250a57d911cf8842f8b2aec
#
_entry.id   d59ac04ee250a57d911cf8842f8b2aec
#
_cell.length_a   1.000
_cell.length_b   1.000
_cell.length_c   1.000
_cell.angle_alpha   90.00
_cell.angle_beta   90.00
_cell.angle_gamma   90.00
#
_symmetry.space_group_name_H-M   'P 1'
#
loop_
_entity.id
_entity.type
_entity.pdbx_description
1 polymer ?
#
loop_
_entity_poly.entity_id
_entity_poly.type
_entity_poly.pdbx_seq_one_letter_code
_entity_poly.pdbx_strand_id
1 'polypeptide(L)'
;MNDLLITTLLIAALFAILGSGVWIGLALSGVAWIGMELFSSRPAGDAMAVTIWGSSSSWTLTALPLFIWMGEILFRTRLSNDMFRGLSPWVQALPGRLLHTNVIGCAIFAAVSGSSAATCATIGKMTLPELKRRGYPDDISIGSLAGAGTLGLLIPPSIIMIVYGVSADVSIAKLFMAGVLPGVMLATLFSGYLVVWALLNPGRVPPADAPMSFKQKLFESRHLIPVVGLIAAVLGSIYSGVATATEAAAVGVLGSLVLSALQGSLNWTSFKEALMGGTRLYCMIALILTGASFLTLAMGYIGLPRHLAEWIGSLSLSPVALLTALMLFYIVLGCFLDGISMVVLTMGVILPTVQKAGIDLLWFGIFIVLVVEMAQITPPVGFNLFVLQGMTRREIGWIARVTLPFFFLMVVAVALIWFFPGIVTFLPRQMG
;
A
#
# COMPACT_ATOMS: atom_id res chain seq x y z
N MET A 1 35.92 10.69 14.17
CA MET A 1 34.93 11.73 13.80
C MET A 1 33.65 11.38 14.54
N ASN A 2 32.93 12.34 15.11
CA ASN A 2 31.74 11.98 15.89
C ASN A 2 30.70 11.33 14.97
N ASP A 3 30.12 10.19 15.39
CA ASP A 3 29.13 9.43 14.62
C ASP A 3 27.94 10.31 14.20
N LEU A 4 27.57 11.28 15.02
CA LEU A 4 26.57 12.31 14.70
C LEU A 4 26.96 13.15 13.47
N LEU A 5 28.21 13.50 13.32
CA LEU A 5 28.69 14.27 12.18
C LEU A 5 28.63 13.44 10.88
N ILE A 6 29.03 12.17 10.94
CA ILE A 6 28.96 11.23 9.80
C ILE A 6 27.50 11.08 9.35
N THR A 7 26.60 10.83 10.31
CA THR A 7 25.16 10.71 10.05
C THR A 7 24.62 11.98 9.39
N THR A 8 24.93 13.15 9.93
CA THR A 8 24.46 14.43 9.40
C THR A 8 24.99 14.67 7.98
N LEU A 9 26.25 14.36 7.72
CA LEU A 9 26.85 14.51 6.39
C LEU A 9 26.19 13.58 5.37
N LEU A 10 25.93 12.31 5.71
CA LEU A 10 25.30 11.35 4.80
C LEU A 10 23.83 11.71 4.55
N ILE A 11 23.11 12.17 5.56
CA ILE A 11 21.73 12.69 5.40
C ILE A 11 21.73 13.95 4.53
N ALA A 12 22.63 14.88 4.76
CA ALA A 12 22.75 16.09 3.95
C ALA A 12 23.11 15.75 2.49
N ALA A 13 24.04 14.81 2.26
CA ALA A 13 24.37 14.31 0.93
C ALA A 13 23.16 13.67 0.25
N LEU A 14 22.37 12.86 0.98
CA LEU A 14 21.15 12.24 0.46
C LEU A 14 20.16 13.30 -0.02
N PHE A 15 19.85 14.27 0.82
CA PHE A 15 18.90 15.35 0.46
C PHE A 15 19.43 16.23 -0.66
N ALA A 16 20.74 16.51 -0.72
CA ALA A 16 21.35 17.27 -1.79
C ALA A 16 21.25 16.52 -3.14
N ILE A 17 21.54 15.21 -3.16
CA ILE A 17 21.44 14.39 -4.37
C ILE A 17 19.96 14.23 -4.79
N LEU A 18 19.05 13.96 -3.85
CA LEU A 18 17.61 13.89 -4.16
C LEU A 18 17.06 15.23 -4.64
N GLY A 19 17.46 16.34 -4.02
CA GLY A 19 17.05 17.70 -4.39
C GLY A 19 17.57 18.14 -5.76
N SER A 20 18.63 17.51 -6.26
CA SER A 20 19.12 17.72 -7.64
C SER A 20 18.31 16.98 -8.72
N GLY A 21 17.27 16.22 -8.32
CA GLY A 21 16.41 15.49 -9.27
C GLY A 21 16.93 14.12 -9.69
N VAL A 22 17.97 13.60 -9.03
CA VAL A 22 18.47 12.24 -9.27
C VAL A 22 17.47 11.20 -8.76
N TRP A 23 17.30 10.11 -9.50
CA TRP A 23 16.42 9.02 -9.13
C TRP A 23 16.80 8.43 -7.76
N ILE A 24 15.80 8.13 -6.93
CA ILE A 24 15.96 7.69 -5.54
C ILE A 24 16.96 6.53 -5.45
N GLY A 25 16.83 5.48 -6.26
CA GLY A 25 17.73 4.32 -6.21
C GLY A 25 19.19 4.67 -6.51
N LEU A 26 19.43 5.63 -7.43
CA LEU A 26 20.79 6.12 -7.72
C LEU A 26 21.31 7.04 -6.60
N ALA A 27 20.44 7.86 -6.00
CA ALA A 27 20.80 8.69 -4.86
C ALA A 27 21.24 7.84 -3.66
N LEU A 28 20.48 6.76 -3.36
CA LEU A 28 20.82 5.82 -2.30
C LEU A 28 22.17 5.14 -2.57
N SER A 29 22.36 4.65 -3.80
CA SER A 29 23.63 4.03 -4.21
C SER A 29 24.81 5.00 -4.12
N GLY A 30 24.60 6.26 -4.53
CA GLY A 30 25.62 7.31 -4.45
C GLY A 30 26.02 7.64 -3.02
N VAL A 31 25.04 7.80 -2.12
CA VAL A 31 25.31 8.04 -0.69
C VAL A 31 26.01 6.83 -0.04
N ALA A 32 25.59 5.61 -0.39
CA ALA A 32 26.25 4.39 0.08
C ALA A 32 27.71 4.34 -0.37
N TRP A 33 27.98 4.66 -1.63
CA TRP A 33 29.32 4.72 -2.19
C TRP A 33 30.18 5.76 -1.46
N ILE A 34 29.70 6.99 -1.35
CA ILE A 34 30.39 8.08 -0.61
C ILE A 34 30.66 7.66 0.83
N GLY A 35 29.68 7.07 1.50
CA GLY A 35 29.83 6.60 2.88
C GLY A 35 30.92 5.53 3.02
N MET A 36 30.96 4.57 2.11
CA MET A 36 31.97 3.52 2.13
C MET A 36 33.37 4.05 1.82
N GLU A 37 33.55 4.90 0.80
CA GLU A 37 34.85 5.49 0.45
C GLU A 37 35.42 6.37 1.56
N LEU A 38 34.56 7.13 2.25
CA LEU A 38 35.04 8.09 3.26
C LEU A 38 35.19 7.46 4.67
N PHE A 39 34.38 6.45 5.00
CA PHE A 39 34.25 5.97 6.39
C PHE A 39 34.44 4.46 6.55
N SER A 40 34.78 3.71 5.49
CA SER A 40 35.03 2.28 5.54
C SER A 40 36.37 1.94 4.85
N SER A 41 37.05 0.90 5.32
CA SER A 41 38.23 0.36 4.66
C SER A 41 37.92 -0.72 3.60
N ARG A 42 36.62 -0.99 3.36
CA ARG A 42 36.19 -2.02 2.43
C ARG A 42 35.97 -1.45 1.03
N PRO A 43 36.32 -2.17 -0.05
CA PRO A 43 36.10 -1.71 -1.42
C PRO A 43 34.63 -1.49 -1.72
N ALA A 44 34.24 -0.26 -2.04
CA ALA A 44 32.85 0.10 -2.31
C ALA A 44 32.30 -0.60 -3.56
N GLY A 45 33.14 -0.78 -4.60
CA GLY A 45 32.73 -1.42 -5.86
C GLY A 45 32.39 -2.89 -5.70
N ASP A 46 33.21 -3.66 -5.00
CA ASP A 46 32.97 -5.08 -4.75
C ASP A 46 31.74 -5.27 -3.88
N ALA A 47 31.61 -4.48 -2.81
CA ALA A 47 30.45 -4.49 -1.94
C ALA A 47 29.15 -4.16 -2.69
N MET A 48 29.17 -3.16 -3.56
CA MET A 48 28.05 -2.80 -4.42
C MET A 48 27.68 -3.94 -5.37
N ALA A 49 28.64 -4.51 -6.09
CA ALA A 49 28.40 -5.58 -7.05
C ALA A 49 27.76 -6.82 -6.40
N VAL A 50 28.34 -7.28 -5.28
CA VAL A 50 27.82 -8.45 -4.54
C VAL A 50 26.42 -8.18 -4.00
N THR A 51 26.19 -6.99 -3.45
CA THR A 51 24.88 -6.63 -2.87
C THR A 51 23.79 -6.49 -3.93
N ILE A 52 24.10 -5.82 -5.04
CA ILE A 52 23.15 -5.69 -6.16
C ILE A 52 22.78 -7.06 -6.71
N TRP A 53 23.78 -7.92 -6.95
CA TRP A 53 23.54 -9.28 -7.43
C TRP A 53 22.69 -10.07 -6.43
N GLY A 54 23.08 -10.10 -5.16
CA GLY A 54 22.37 -10.85 -4.11
C GLY A 54 20.92 -10.40 -3.93
N SER A 55 20.68 -9.09 -3.91
CA SER A 55 19.32 -8.53 -3.79
C SER A 55 18.47 -8.77 -5.03
N SER A 56 19.04 -8.66 -6.24
CA SER A 56 18.30 -8.80 -7.50
C SER A 56 17.99 -10.24 -7.89
N SER A 57 18.82 -11.21 -7.46
CA SER A 57 18.64 -12.63 -7.78
C SER A 57 17.72 -13.39 -6.82
N SER A 58 17.09 -12.71 -5.87
CA SER A 58 16.17 -13.32 -4.92
C SER A 58 14.90 -13.86 -5.59
N TRP A 59 14.63 -15.17 -5.43
CA TRP A 59 13.42 -15.81 -5.93
C TRP A 59 12.13 -15.15 -5.36
N THR A 60 12.18 -14.73 -4.13
CA THR A 60 11.07 -14.06 -3.43
C THR A 60 10.64 -12.77 -4.13
N LEU A 61 11.60 -12.05 -4.74
CA LEU A 61 11.30 -10.84 -5.51
C LEU A 61 10.50 -11.12 -6.80
N THR A 62 10.48 -12.35 -7.31
CA THR A 62 9.73 -12.71 -8.53
C THR A 62 8.22 -12.54 -8.35
N ALA A 63 7.70 -12.63 -7.13
CA ALA A 63 6.30 -12.33 -6.85
C ALA A 63 5.92 -10.89 -7.21
N LEU A 64 6.84 -9.94 -7.02
CA LEU A 64 6.60 -8.52 -7.20
C LEU A 64 6.21 -8.15 -8.64
N PRO A 65 7.00 -8.44 -9.70
CA PRO A 65 6.62 -8.12 -11.07
C PRO A 65 5.36 -8.85 -11.52
N LEU A 66 5.11 -10.05 -11.03
CA LEU A 66 3.91 -10.82 -11.38
C LEU A 66 2.64 -10.19 -10.79
N PHE A 67 2.62 -9.82 -9.52
CA PHE A 67 1.47 -9.11 -8.93
C PHE A 67 1.25 -7.74 -9.55
N ILE A 68 2.32 -6.99 -9.83
CA ILE A 68 2.22 -5.71 -10.55
C ILE A 68 1.58 -5.93 -11.92
N TRP A 69 2.03 -6.92 -12.68
CA TRP A 69 1.50 -7.20 -14.02
C TRP A 69 0.05 -7.67 -13.97
N MET A 70 -0.31 -8.53 -13.01
CA MET A 70 -1.70 -8.91 -12.75
C MET A 70 -2.58 -7.67 -12.54
N GLY A 71 -2.17 -6.75 -11.69
CA GLY A 71 -2.88 -5.50 -11.42
C GLY A 71 -3.02 -4.64 -12.69
N GLU A 72 -1.96 -4.50 -13.49
CA GLU A 72 -1.94 -3.75 -14.75
C GLU A 72 -2.86 -4.35 -15.82
N ILE A 73 -2.98 -5.69 -15.90
CA ILE A 73 -3.93 -6.34 -16.80
C ILE A 73 -5.37 -6.03 -16.36
N LEU A 74 -5.69 -6.23 -15.08
CA LEU A 74 -7.04 -6.04 -14.56
C LEU A 74 -7.49 -4.58 -14.59
N PHE A 75 -6.57 -3.64 -14.42
CA PHE A 75 -6.83 -2.20 -14.54
C PHE A 75 -7.39 -1.81 -15.90
N ARG A 76 -7.06 -2.55 -16.97
CA ARG A 76 -7.49 -2.30 -18.34
C ARG A 76 -8.73 -3.08 -18.77
N THR A 77 -9.28 -3.89 -17.88
CA THR A 77 -10.51 -4.67 -18.12
C THR A 77 -11.77 -3.86 -17.77
N ARG A 78 -12.95 -4.43 -18.08
CA ARG A 78 -14.24 -3.87 -17.64
C ARG A 78 -14.57 -4.13 -16.18
N LEU A 79 -13.61 -4.68 -15.43
CA LEU A 79 -13.78 -5.16 -14.07
C LEU A 79 -14.40 -4.13 -13.13
N SER A 80 -13.94 -2.87 -13.20
CA SER A 80 -14.44 -1.80 -12.33
C SER A 80 -15.91 -1.48 -12.58
N ASN A 81 -16.35 -1.47 -13.85
CA ASN A 81 -17.75 -1.25 -14.19
C ASN A 81 -18.64 -2.42 -13.73
N ASP A 82 -18.15 -3.65 -13.91
CA ASP A 82 -18.85 -4.86 -13.49
C ASP A 82 -18.97 -4.92 -11.95
N MET A 83 -17.92 -4.50 -11.23
CA MET A 83 -17.95 -4.39 -9.78
C MET A 83 -19.02 -3.40 -9.30
N PHE A 84 -19.12 -2.22 -9.91
CA PHE A 84 -20.13 -1.24 -9.53
C PHE A 84 -21.57 -1.79 -9.73
N ARG A 85 -21.81 -2.43 -10.88
CA ARG A 85 -23.10 -3.05 -11.20
C ARG A 85 -23.48 -4.12 -10.18
N GLY A 86 -22.52 -4.99 -9.83
CA GLY A 86 -22.73 -6.06 -8.86
C GLY A 86 -22.90 -5.58 -7.42
N LEU A 87 -22.23 -4.49 -7.01
CA LEU A 87 -22.25 -3.97 -5.63
C LEU A 87 -23.43 -3.01 -5.39
N SER A 88 -23.78 -2.16 -6.36
CA SER A 88 -24.77 -1.09 -6.21
C SER A 88 -26.10 -1.57 -5.60
N PRO A 89 -26.70 -2.71 -6.01
CA PRO A 89 -27.97 -3.16 -5.45
C PRO A 89 -27.93 -3.53 -3.97
N TRP A 90 -26.76 -3.95 -3.45
CA TRP A 90 -26.59 -4.38 -2.06
C TRP A 90 -26.41 -3.20 -1.12
N VAL A 91 -25.65 -2.21 -1.54
CA VAL A 91 -25.33 -1.05 -0.69
C VAL A 91 -26.49 -0.06 -0.57
N GLN A 92 -27.47 -0.13 -1.46
CA GLN A 92 -28.70 0.71 -1.40
C GLN A 92 -29.49 0.56 -0.09
N ALA A 93 -29.37 -0.58 0.58
CA ALA A 93 -30.04 -0.84 1.86
C ALA A 93 -29.33 -0.18 3.07
N LEU A 94 -28.06 0.21 2.91
CA LEU A 94 -27.28 0.82 3.98
C LEU A 94 -27.52 2.33 4.05
N PRO A 95 -27.52 2.96 5.25
CA PRO A 95 -27.44 4.40 5.36
C PRO A 95 -26.19 4.92 4.63
N GLY A 96 -26.33 5.96 3.79
CA GLY A 96 -25.24 6.43 2.92
C GLY A 96 -25.22 5.78 1.52
N ARG A 97 -25.89 4.65 1.36
CA ARG A 97 -26.18 4.00 0.07
C ARG A 97 -24.92 3.87 -0.82
N LEU A 98 -24.90 4.49 -2.00
CA LEU A 98 -23.83 4.37 -2.97
C LEU A 98 -22.47 4.91 -2.50
N LEU A 99 -22.40 5.68 -1.41
CA LEU A 99 -21.10 6.06 -0.82
C LEU A 99 -20.28 4.83 -0.40
N HIS A 100 -20.96 3.75 0.01
CA HIS A 100 -20.29 2.50 0.36
C HIS A 100 -19.63 1.81 -0.84
N THR A 101 -20.00 2.16 -2.09
CA THR A 101 -19.31 1.62 -3.29
C THR A 101 -17.85 2.08 -3.36
N ASN A 102 -17.51 3.25 -2.79
CA ASN A 102 -16.13 3.67 -2.66
C ASN A 102 -15.35 2.71 -1.76
N VAL A 103 -15.88 2.41 -0.57
CA VAL A 103 -15.18 1.57 0.42
C VAL A 103 -15.10 0.12 -0.04
N ILE A 104 -16.24 -0.49 -0.37
CA ILE A 104 -16.30 -1.91 -0.76
C ILE A 104 -15.63 -2.12 -2.12
N GLY A 105 -15.83 -1.20 -3.06
CA GLY A 105 -15.16 -1.24 -4.36
C GLY A 105 -13.64 -1.13 -4.23
N CYS A 106 -13.14 -0.19 -3.41
CA CYS A 106 -11.72 -0.10 -3.13
C CYS A 106 -11.19 -1.34 -2.42
N ALA A 107 -11.93 -1.91 -1.45
CA ALA A 107 -11.52 -3.12 -0.74
C ALA A 107 -11.37 -4.32 -1.69
N ILE A 108 -12.33 -4.53 -2.59
CA ILE A 108 -12.26 -5.62 -3.57
C ILE A 108 -11.16 -5.35 -4.60
N PHE A 109 -11.08 -4.12 -5.13
CA PHE A 109 -10.08 -3.78 -6.13
C PHE A 109 -8.66 -3.77 -5.57
N ALA A 110 -8.48 -3.42 -4.28
CA ALA A 110 -7.22 -3.52 -3.57
C ALA A 110 -6.61 -4.92 -3.67
N ALA A 111 -7.44 -5.96 -3.49
CA ALA A 111 -7.02 -7.36 -3.56
C ALA A 111 -6.54 -7.81 -4.96
N VAL A 112 -6.58 -6.95 -5.96
CA VAL A 112 -6.04 -7.23 -7.31
C VAL A 112 -5.05 -6.19 -7.78
N SER A 113 -5.10 -4.94 -7.27
CA SER A 113 -4.22 -3.85 -7.71
C SER A 113 -2.93 -3.75 -6.91
N GLY A 114 -2.99 -4.05 -5.61
CA GLY A 114 -1.86 -3.90 -4.69
C GLY A 114 -1.29 -2.48 -4.57
N SER A 115 -2.06 -1.45 -5.00
CA SER A 115 -1.63 -0.05 -5.07
C SER A 115 -2.75 0.91 -4.70
N SER A 116 -2.52 1.80 -3.75
CA SER A 116 -3.50 2.81 -3.31
C SER A 116 -3.87 3.78 -4.42
N ALA A 117 -2.89 4.29 -5.15
CA ALA A 117 -3.12 5.23 -6.24
C ALA A 117 -3.93 4.60 -7.39
N ALA A 118 -3.61 3.36 -7.78
CA ALA A 118 -4.34 2.63 -8.80
C ALA A 118 -5.78 2.33 -8.35
N THR A 119 -5.97 1.93 -7.09
CA THR A 119 -7.28 1.68 -6.49
C THR A 119 -8.12 2.95 -6.46
N CYS A 120 -7.56 4.05 -5.95
CA CYS A 120 -8.23 5.35 -5.90
C CYS A 120 -8.62 5.84 -7.30
N ALA A 121 -7.69 5.78 -8.26
CA ALA A 121 -7.93 6.22 -9.63
C ALA A 121 -9.01 5.40 -10.34
N THR A 122 -8.95 4.07 -10.21
CA THR A 122 -9.88 3.16 -10.91
C THR A 122 -11.29 3.27 -10.38
N ILE A 123 -11.43 3.15 -9.07
CA ILE A 123 -12.75 3.25 -8.42
C ILE A 123 -13.30 4.68 -8.58
N GLY A 124 -12.45 5.70 -8.44
CA GLY A 124 -12.86 7.08 -8.58
C GLY A 124 -13.38 7.45 -9.97
N LYS A 125 -12.74 6.96 -11.04
CA LYS A 125 -13.22 7.16 -12.41
C LYS A 125 -14.65 6.67 -12.62
N MET A 126 -15.05 5.65 -11.89
CA MET A 126 -16.36 5.03 -11.99
C MET A 126 -17.37 5.64 -11.00
N THR A 127 -16.98 5.77 -9.72
CA THR A 127 -17.91 6.16 -8.66
C THR A 127 -18.18 7.66 -8.62
N LEU A 128 -17.15 8.51 -8.79
CA LEU A 128 -17.35 9.97 -8.66
C LEU A 128 -18.35 10.56 -9.68
N PRO A 129 -18.28 10.23 -11.00
CA PRO A 129 -19.28 10.72 -11.95
C PRO A 129 -20.68 10.23 -11.62
N GLU A 130 -20.82 8.98 -11.17
CA GLU A 130 -22.11 8.39 -10.84
C GLU A 130 -22.70 8.99 -9.55
N LEU A 131 -21.90 9.17 -8.50
CA LEU A 131 -22.29 9.83 -7.26
C LEU A 131 -22.73 11.28 -7.54
N LYS A 132 -21.96 12.01 -8.34
CA LYS A 132 -22.30 13.39 -8.74
C LYS A 132 -23.60 13.45 -9.54
N ARG A 133 -23.78 12.56 -10.52
CA ARG A 133 -25.00 12.46 -11.33
C ARG A 133 -26.24 12.24 -10.47
N ARG A 134 -26.11 11.49 -9.38
CA ARG A 134 -27.20 11.18 -8.44
C ARG A 134 -27.36 12.21 -7.33
N GLY A 135 -26.57 13.30 -7.33
CA GLY A 135 -26.68 14.39 -6.38
C GLY A 135 -26.02 14.17 -5.02
N TYR A 136 -25.08 13.22 -4.91
CA TYR A 136 -24.28 13.08 -3.69
C TYR A 136 -23.33 14.26 -3.52
N PRO A 137 -23.13 14.76 -2.28
CA PRO A 137 -22.19 15.85 -2.00
C PRO A 137 -20.74 15.48 -2.35
N ASP A 138 -20.02 16.43 -2.97
CA ASP A 138 -18.63 16.23 -3.38
C ASP A 138 -17.71 15.96 -2.18
N ASP A 139 -17.96 16.61 -1.03
CA ASP A 139 -17.12 16.50 0.17
C ASP A 139 -17.04 15.05 0.67
N ILE A 140 -18.16 14.41 0.90
CA ILE A 140 -18.18 13.03 1.40
C ILE A 140 -17.82 12.02 0.30
N SER A 141 -18.18 12.30 -0.96
CA SER A 141 -17.85 11.43 -2.10
C SER A 141 -16.35 11.36 -2.33
N ILE A 142 -15.67 12.51 -2.32
CA ILE A 142 -14.22 12.60 -2.54
C ILE A 142 -13.46 12.16 -1.28
N GLY A 143 -13.90 12.60 -0.09
CA GLY A 143 -13.27 12.21 1.17
C GLY A 143 -13.32 10.70 1.42
N SER A 144 -14.48 10.06 1.18
CA SER A 144 -14.62 8.61 1.32
C SER A 144 -13.76 7.83 0.32
N LEU A 145 -13.61 8.33 -0.90
CA LEU A 145 -12.74 7.70 -1.90
C LEU A 145 -11.26 7.87 -1.55
N ALA A 146 -10.86 9.05 -1.04
CA ALA A 146 -9.50 9.29 -0.58
C ALA A 146 -9.09 8.30 0.52
N GLY A 147 -9.97 8.18 1.54
CA GLY A 147 -9.77 7.20 2.61
C GLY A 147 -9.81 5.77 2.10
N ALA A 148 -10.85 5.39 1.35
CA ALA A 148 -10.99 4.02 0.85
C ALA A 148 -9.85 3.60 -0.10
N GLY A 149 -9.27 4.54 -0.85
CA GLY A 149 -8.11 4.29 -1.69
C GLY A 149 -6.91 3.72 -0.92
N THR A 150 -6.76 4.10 0.36
CA THR A 150 -5.69 3.60 1.23
C THR A 150 -5.79 2.09 1.52
N LEU A 151 -6.93 1.46 1.31
CA LEU A 151 -7.05 0.01 1.37
C LEU A 151 -6.18 -0.70 0.33
N GLY A 152 -5.76 0.02 -0.73
CA GLY A 152 -5.01 -0.52 -1.87
C GLY A 152 -3.65 -1.12 -1.57
N LEU A 153 -2.97 -0.69 -0.50
CA LEU A 153 -1.72 -1.30 -0.04
C LEU A 153 -1.91 -2.15 1.23
N LEU A 154 -3.06 -2.03 1.91
CA LEU A 154 -3.31 -2.79 3.14
C LEU A 154 -3.94 -4.16 2.87
N ILE A 155 -4.87 -4.24 1.92
CA ILE A 155 -5.53 -5.52 1.57
C ILE A 155 -4.63 -6.28 0.58
N PRO A 156 -4.24 -7.54 0.92
CA PRO A 156 -3.36 -8.33 0.06
C PRO A 156 -4.06 -8.79 -1.24
N PRO A 157 -3.25 -9.07 -2.30
CA PRO A 157 -1.81 -8.91 -2.37
C PRO A 157 -1.37 -7.46 -2.45
N SER A 158 -0.31 -7.09 -1.75
CA SER A 158 0.14 -5.70 -1.61
C SER A 158 1.61 -5.56 -2.01
N ILE A 159 1.90 -4.61 -2.88
CA ILE A 159 3.27 -4.32 -3.34
C ILE A 159 4.16 -3.95 -2.15
N ILE A 160 3.66 -3.12 -1.24
CA ILE A 160 4.45 -2.66 -0.10
C ILE A 160 4.73 -3.79 0.92
N MET A 161 3.79 -4.73 1.08
CA MET A 161 4.03 -5.90 1.93
C MET A 161 5.10 -6.83 1.35
N ILE A 162 5.16 -6.97 0.02
CA ILE A 162 6.23 -7.73 -0.64
C ILE A 162 7.57 -7.03 -0.41
N VAL A 163 7.62 -5.72 -0.65
CA VAL A 163 8.83 -4.91 -0.45
C VAL A 163 9.32 -4.97 1.00
N TYR A 164 8.41 -4.81 1.96
CA TYR A 164 8.72 -4.94 3.37
C TYR A 164 9.21 -6.36 3.72
N GLY A 165 8.50 -7.38 3.26
CA GLY A 165 8.85 -8.79 3.52
C GLY A 165 10.25 -9.14 3.05
N VAL A 166 10.64 -8.66 1.87
CA VAL A 166 12.00 -8.83 1.34
C VAL A 166 13.02 -8.03 2.15
N SER A 167 12.69 -6.78 2.52
CA SER A 167 13.62 -5.91 3.26
C SER A 167 13.83 -6.35 4.71
N ALA A 168 12.81 -6.95 5.34
CA ALA A 168 12.82 -7.38 6.74
C ALA A 168 13.04 -8.88 6.93
N ASP A 169 13.22 -9.63 5.83
CA ASP A 169 13.32 -11.10 5.81
C ASP A 169 12.12 -11.79 6.51
N VAL A 170 10.90 -11.29 6.21
CA VAL A 170 9.63 -11.80 6.74
C VAL A 170 8.85 -12.48 5.63
N SER A 171 8.20 -13.61 5.94
CA SER A 171 7.37 -14.34 4.98
C SER A 171 6.27 -13.46 4.37
N ILE A 172 6.28 -13.30 3.04
CA ILE A 172 5.28 -12.54 2.29
C ILE A 172 3.89 -13.18 2.45
N ALA A 173 3.82 -14.51 2.46
CA ALA A 173 2.56 -15.22 2.65
C ALA A 173 1.94 -14.91 4.03
N LYS A 174 2.77 -14.91 5.09
CA LYS A 174 2.32 -14.54 6.45
C LYS A 174 1.93 -13.06 6.53
N LEU A 175 2.66 -12.16 5.85
CA LEU A 175 2.31 -10.73 5.77
C LEU A 175 0.97 -10.52 5.07
N PHE A 176 0.70 -11.22 3.97
CA PHE A 176 -0.58 -11.15 3.30
C PHE A 176 -1.72 -11.57 4.22
N MET A 177 -1.57 -12.67 4.91
CA MET A 177 -2.59 -13.11 5.89
C MET A 177 -2.75 -12.13 7.06
N ALA A 178 -1.65 -11.53 7.51
CA ALA A 178 -1.66 -10.50 8.54
C ALA A 178 -2.43 -9.24 8.13
N GLY A 179 -2.45 -8.90 6.84
CA GLY A 179 -3.15 -7.73 6.29
C GLY A 179 -4.66 -7.90 6.13
N VAL A 180 -5.18 -9.14 6.06
CA VAL A 180 -6.61 -9.40 5.78
C VAL A 180 -7.52 -8.80 6.85
N LEU A 181 -7.33 -9.16 8.12
CA LEU A 181 -8.19 -8.68 9.21
C LEU A 181 -8.07 -7.17 9.44
N PRO A 182 -6.86 -6.56 9.46
CA PRO A 182 -6.72 -5.11 9.50
C PRO A 182 -7.41 -4.41 8.32
N GLY A 183 -7.33 -4.98 7.11
CA GLY A 183 -8.00 -4.44 5.92
C GLY A 183 -9.53 -4.45 6.06
N VAL A 184 -10.10 -5.56 6.52
CA VAL A 184 -11.55 -5.68 6.81
C VAL A 184 -11.94 -4.72 7.94
N MET A 185 -11.15 -4.64 9.00
CA MET A 185 -11.38 -3.70 10.11
C MET A 185 -11.42 -2.25 9.62
N LEU A 186 -10.44 -1.83 8.82
CA LEU A 186 -10.38 -0.46 8.30
C LEU A 186 -11.56 -0.16 7.36
N ALA A 187 -11.91 -1.09 6.46
CA ALA A 187 -13.08 -0.97 5.60
C ALA A 187 -14.38 -0.86 6.42
N THR A 188 -14.48 -1.60 7.53
CA THR A 188 -15.62 -1.54 8.46
C THR A 188 -15.67 -0.18 9.18
N LEU A 189 -14.54 0.35 9.63
CA LEU A 189 -14.46 1.69 10.24
C LEU A 189 -14.90 2.78 9.25
N PHE A 190 -14.41 2.73 8.02
CA PHE A 190 -14.80 3.69 6.97
C PHE A 190 -16.30 3.60 6.63
N SER A 191 -16.82 2.37 6.47
CA SER A 191 -18.25 2.16 6.24
C SER A 191 -19.10 2.60 7.44
N GLY A 192 -18.65 2.31 8.66
CA GLY A 192 -19.29 2.76 9.90
C GLY A 192 -19.39 4.28 9.98
N TYR A 193 -18.32 4.99 9.62
CA TYR A 193 -18.35 6.45 9.53
C TYR A 193 -19.37 6.95 8.51
N LEU A 194 -19.45 6.33 7.32
CA LEU A 194 -20.43 6.69 6.31
C LEU A 194 -21.87 6.47 6.79
N VAL A 195 -22.13 5.40 7.55
CA VAL A 195 -23.43 5.15 8.18
C VAL A 195 -23.77 6.27 9.16
N VAL A 196 -22.85 6.57 10.10
CA VAL A 196 -23.06 7.63 11.10
C VAL A 196 -23.26 8.98 10.42
N TRP A 197 -22.43 9.32 9.43
CA TRP A 197 -22.56 10.56 8.68
C TRP A 197 -23.92 10.67 7.98
N ALA A 198 -24.39 9.58 7.36
CA ALA A 198 -25.67 9.58 6.65
C ALA A 198 -26.87 9.72 7.61
N LEU A 199 -26.81 9.10 8.79
CA LEU A 199 -27.84 9.23 9.82
C LEU A 199 -27.90 10.65 10.40
N LEU A 200 -26.76 11.32 10.52
CA LEU A 200 -26.67 12.70 11.00
C LEU A 200 -27.03 13.73 9.92
N ASN A 201 -26.98 13.36 8.64
CA ASN A 201 -27.23 14.24 7.51
C ASN A 201 -28.29 13.67 6.53
N PRO A 202 -29.50 13.33 6.98
CA PRO A 202 -30.49 12.63 6.15
C PRO A 202 -30.90 13.44 4.91
N GLY A 203 -30.93 14.78 5.00
CA GLY A 203 -31.25 15.67 3.89
C GLY A 203 -30.17 15.80 2.82
N ARG A 204 -28.96 15.27 3.05
CA ARG A 204 -27.83 15.30 2.11
C ARG A 204 -27.64 13.96 1.38
N VAL A 205 -28.36 12.92 1.77
CA VAL A 205 -28.32 11.60 1.12
C VAL A 205 -29.45 11.53 0.09
N PRO A 206 -29.14 11.36 -1.21
CA PRO A 206 -30.16 11.25 -2.26
C PRO A 206 -31.12 10.07 -2.01
N PRO A 207 -32.35 10.10 -2.59
CA PRO A 207 -33.30 9.00 -2.44
C PRO A 207 -32.74 7.68 -2.97
N ALA A 208 -33.22 6.55 -2.43
CA ALA A 208 -32.84 5.24 -2.92
C ALA A 208 -33.36 5.02 -4.34
N ASP A 209 -32.63 4.22 -5.12
CA ASP A 209 -33.14 3.69 -6.39
C ASP A 209 -34.37 2.79 -6.15
N ALA A 210 -35.09 2.50 -7.21
CA ALA A 210 -36.20 1.56 -7.14
C ALA A 210 -35.75 0.21 -6.52
N PRO A 211 -36.54 -0.36 -5.59
CA PRO A 211 -36.16 -1.57 -4.90
C PRO A 211 -36.04 -2.74 -5.88
N MET A 212 -34.89 -3.38 -5.91
CA MET A 212 -34.66 -4.61 -6.67
C MET A 212 -35.09 -5.84 -5.85
N SER A 213 -35.70 -6.82 -6.50
CA SER A 213 -35.98 -8.12 -5.87
C SER A 213 -34.66 -8.85 -5.53
N PHE A 214 -34.69 -9.75 -4.53
CA PHE A 214 -33.52 -10.54 -4.16
C PHE A 214 -32.91 -11.32 -5.34
N LYS A 215 -33.79 -11.88 -6.22
CA LYS A 215 -33.34 -12.57 -7.44
C LYS A 215 -32.59 -11.65 -8.40
N GLN A 216 -33.06 -10.41 -8.56
CA GLN A 216 -32.38 -9.41 -9.40
C GLN A 216 -31.02 -9.01 -8.80
N LYS A 217 -30.96 -8.80 -7.48
CA LYS A 217 -29.69 -8.53 -6.80
C LYS A 217 -28.68 -9.65 -7.00
N LEU A 218 -29.11 -10.91 -6.83
CA LEU A 218 -28.27 -12.07 -7.04
C LEU A 218 -27.82 -12.19 -8.51
N PHE A 219 -28.72 -11.89 -9.46
CA PHE A 219 -28.37 -11.91 -10.87
C PHE A 219 -27.33 -10.84 -11.23
N GLU A 220 -27.44 -9.62 -10.69
CA GLU A 220 -26.42 -8.57 -10.88
C GLU A 220 -25.09 -8.94 -10.19
N SER A 221 -25.12 -9.67 -9.06
CA SER A 221 -23.91 -10.14 -8.37
C SER A 221 -23.03 -11.06 -9.21
N ARG A 222 -23.56 -11.67 -10.29
CA ARG A 222 -22.75 -12.45 -11.22
C ARG A 222 -21.56 -11.70 -11.80
N HIS A 223 -21.67 -10.36 -11.88
CA HIS A 223 -20.59 -9.48 -12.34
C HIS A 223 -19.40 -9.44 -11.38
N LEU A 224 -19.59 -9.82 -10.10
CA LEU A 224 -18.52 -9.92 -9.09
C LEU A 224 -17.79 -11.27 -9.16
N ILE A 225 -18.41 -12.32 -9.69
CA ILE A 225 -17.88 -13.68 -9.66
C ILE A 225 -16.45 -13.74 -10.24
N PRO A 226 -16.13 -13.13 -11.40
CA PRO A 226 -14.79 -13.24 -11.98
C PRO A 226 -13.71 -12.69 -11.07
N VAL A 227 -13.93 -11.52 -10.48
CA VAL A 227 -12.94 -10.88 -9.60
C VAL A 227 -12.82 -11.59 -8.26
N VAL A 228 -13.95 -11.93 -7.64
CA VAL A 228 -13.98 -12.67 -6.37
C VAL A 228 -13.36 -14.06 -6.55
N GLY A 229 -13.65 -14.72 -7.66
CA GLY A 229 -13.06 -16.02 -8.01
C GLY A 229 -11.54 -15.93 -8.17
N LEU A 230 -11.03 -14.89 -8.83
CA LEU A 230 -9.59 -14.68 -8.97
C LEU A 230 -8.92 -14.41 -7.61
N ILE A 231 -9.52 -13.52 -6.79
CA ILE A 231 -9.03 -13.23 -5.44
C ILE A 231 -9.01 -14.51 -4.59
N ALA A 232 -10.09 -15.27 -4.61
CA ALA A 232 -10.21 -16.53 -3.88
C ALA A 232 -9.17 -17.57 -4.35
N ALA A 233 -8.90 -17.65 -5.65
CA ALA A 233 -7.88 -18.54 -6.19
C ALA A 233 -6.47 -18.13 -5.72
N VAL A 234 -6.13 -16.84 -5.80
CA VAL A 234 -4.81 -16.31 -5.40
C VAL A 234 -4.62 -16.42 -3.89
N LEU A 235 -5.47 -15.77 -3.09
CA LEU A 235 -5.32 -15.75 -1.63
C LEU A 235 -5.63 -17.12 -1.01
N GLY A 236 -6.61 -17.84 -1.55
CA GLY A 236 -6.97 -19.17 -1.09
C GLY A 236 -5.84 -20.18 -1.29
N SER A 237 -5.10 -20.13 -2.43
CA SER A 237 -3.96 -20.99 -2.67
C SER A 237 -2.79 -20.73 -1.71
N ILE A 238 -2.57 -19.45 -1.36
CA ILE A 238 -1.54 -19.06 -0.37
C ILE A 238 -1.96 -19.52 1.03
N TYR A 239 -3.21 -19.25 1.42
CA TYR A 239 -3.71 -19.58 2.75
C TYR A 239 -3.75 -21.09 3.01
N SER A 240 -4.15 -21.88 2.01
CA SER A 240 -4.16 -23.35 2.11
C SER A 240 -2.76 -23.98 2.06
N GLY A 241 -1.71 -23.20 1.84
CA GLY A 241 -0.33 -23.69 1.71
C GLY A 241 -0.06 -24.45 0.40
N VAL A 242 -1.01 -24.45 -0.54
CA VAL A 242 -0.87 -25.12 -1.85
C VAL A 242 0.10 -24.37 -2.75
N ALA A 243 0.17 -23.04 -2.63
CA ALA A 243 1.05 -22.20 -3.44
C ALA A 243 1.82 -21.20 -2.57
N THR A 244 3.06 -20.97 -2.96
CA THR A 244 3.86 -19.83 -2.48
C THR A 244 3.30 -18.51 -3.03
N ALA A 245 3.72 -17.38 -2.49
CA ALA A 245 3.32 -16.07 -3.01
C ALA A 245 3.69 -15.89 -4.49
N THR A 246 4.83 -16.43 -4.94
CA THR A 246 5.29 -16.36 -6.34
C THR A 246 4.42 -17.22 -7.27
N GLU A 247 4.10 -18.44 -6.87
CA GLU A 247 3.23 -19.35 -7.64
C GLU A 247 1.80 -18.79 -7.72
N ALA A 248 1.27 -18.28 -6.62
CA ALA A 248 -0.04 -17.64 -6.59
C ALA A 248 -0.08 -16.38 -7.48
N ALA A 249 1.01 -15.61 -7.55
CA ALA A 249 1.12 -14.48 -8.46
C ALA A 249 1.07 -14.93 -9.94
N ALA A 250 1.73 -16.05 -10.29
CA ALA A 250 1.68 -16.61 -11.63
C ALA A 250 0.26 -17.06 -11.98
N VAL A 251 -0.43 -17.75 -11.06
CA VAL A 251 -1.86 -18.11 -11.21
C VAL A 251 -2.72 -16.85 -11.40
N GLY A 252 -2.43 -15.79 -10.63
CA GLY A 252 -3.11 -14.50 -10.74
C GLY A 252 -2.93 -13.85 -12.12
N VAL A 253 -1.71 -13.87 -12.69
CA VAL A 253 -1.45 -13.37 -14.06
C VAL A 253 -2.21 -14.19 -15.08
N LEU A 254 -2.12 -15.51 -15.02
CA LEU A 254 -2.87 -16.40 -15.96
C LEU A 254 -4.37 -16.17 -15.85
N GLY A 255 -4.92 -16.11 -14.64
CA GLY A 255 -6.33 -15.85 -14.41
C GLY A 255 -6.77 -14.48 -14.94
N SER A 256 -5.95 -13.44 -14.75
CA SER A 256 -6.24 -12.10 -15.26
C SER A 256 -6.22 -12.03 -16.79
N LEU A 257 -5.30 -12.74 -17.46
CA LEU A 257 -5.27 -12.87 -18.92
C LEU A 257 -6.50 -13.60 -19.44
N VAL A 258 -6.87 -14.72 -18.82
CA VAL A 258 -8.08 -15.49 -19.18
C VAL A 258 -9.33 -14.62 -19.02
N LEU A 259 -9.48 -13.94 -17.90
CA LEU A 259 -10.61 -13.04 -17.65
C LEU A 259 -10.67 -11.90 -18.67
N SER A 260 -9.52 -11.28 -18.98
CA SER A 260 -9.42 -10.22 -19.98
C SER A 260 -9.80 -10.72 -21.38
N ALA A 261 -9.40 -11.95 -21.74
CA ALA A 261 -9.78 -12.58 -23.01
C ALA A 261 -11.29 -12.88 -23.06
N LEU A 262 -11.85 -13.49 -22.02
CA LEU A 262 -13.29 -13.80 -21.94
C LEU A 262 -14.17 -12.54 -21.98
N GLN A 263 -13.69 -11.42 -21.43
CA GLN A 263 -14.38 -10.13 -21.49
C GLN A 263 -14.17 -9.38 -22.82
N GLY A 264 -13.37 -9.93 -23.75
CA GLY A 264 -13.05 -9.31 -25.03
C GLY A 264 -12.22 -8.03 -24.90
N SER A 265 -11.56 -7.81 -23.75
CA SER A 265 -10.69 -6.65 -23.50
C SER A 265 -9.21 -6.94 -23.80
N LEU A 266 -8.83 -8.20 -23.98
CA LEU A 266 -7.47 -8.60 -24.33
C LEU A 266 -7.23 -8.43 -25.84
N ASN A 267 -6.39 -7.46 -26.17
CA ASN A 267 -5.85 -7.27 -27.51
C ASN A 267 -4.36 -6.96 -27.41
N TRP A 268 -3.64 -6.93 -28.53
CA TRP A 268 -2.20 -6.70 -28.54
C TRP A 268 -1.80 -5.36 -27.89
N THR A 269 -2.60 -4.33 -28.09
CA THR A 269 -2.35 -3.00 -27.50
C THR A 269 -2.50 -3.03 -25.99
N SER A 270 -3.62 -3.56 -25.48
CA SER A 270 -3.86 -3.66 -24.02
C SER A 270 -2.85 -4.57 -23.33
N PHE A 271 -2.46 -5.69 -23.98
CA PHE A 271 -1.42 -6.58 -23.47
C PHE A 271 -0.07 -5.88 -23.39
N LYS A 272 0.36 -5.21 -24.47
CA LYS A 272 1.63 -4.47 -24.53
C LYS A 272 1.66 -3.34 -23.49
N GLU A 273 0.58 -2.60 -23.38
CA GLU A 273 0.48 -1.50 -22.39
C GLU A 273 0.54 -2.02 -20.96
N ALA A 274 -0.15 -3.14 -20.64
CA ALA A 274 -0.10 -3.76 -19.32
C ALA A 274 1.32 -4.25 -19.00
N LEU A 275 1.96 -4.92 -19.95
CA LEU A 275 3.34 -5.40 -19.79
C LEU A 275 4.31 -4.25 -19.60
N MET A 276 4.22 -3.21 -20.42
CA MET A 276 5.10 -2.04 -20.32
C MET A 276 4.85 -1.24 -19.04
N GLY A 277 3.60 -1.09 -18.62
CA GLY A 277 3.25 -0.44 -17.35
C GLY A 277 3.84 -1.18 -16.16
N GLY A 278 3.62 -2.49 -16.10
CA GLY A 278 4.17 -3.35 -15.06
C GLY A 278 5.70 -3.36 -15.06
N THR A 279 6.34 -3.45 -16.22
CA THR A 279 7.80 -3.43 -16.34
C THR A 279 8.38 -2.11 -15.85
N ARG A 280 7.80 -0.97 -16.24
CA ARG A 280 8.28 0.36 -15.78
C ARG A 280 8.20 0.49 -14.26
N LEU A 281 7.08 0.10 -13.67
CA LEU A 281 6.90 0.15 -12.22
C LEU A 281 7.87 -0.79 -11.51
N TYR A 282 8.02 -2.03 -12.01
CA TYR A 282 8.96 -2.99 -11.43
C TYR A 282 10.41 -2.51 -11.52
N CYS A 283 10.87 -2.01 -12.67
CA CYS A 283 12.23 -1.50 -12.82
C CYS A 283 12.53 -0.33 -11.86
N MET A 284 11.55 0.56 -11.66
CA MET A 284 11.67 1.64 -10.67
C MET A 284 11.87 1.07 -9.26
N ILE A 285 11.00 0.14 -8.85
CA ILE A 285 11.06 -0.47 -7.51
C ILE A 285 12.35 -1.26 -7.33
N ALA A 286 12.75 -2.05 -8.33
CA ALA A 286 13.98 -2.85 -8.29
C ALA A 286 15.23 -1.95 -8.13
N LEU A 287 15.28 -0.83 -8.84
CA LEU A 287 16.38 0.14 -8.69
C LEU A 287 16.44 0.74 -7.28
N ILE A 288 15.28 1.05 -6.68
CA ILE A 288 15.21 1.57 -5.31
C ILE A 288 15.65 0.49 -4.31
N LEU A 289 15.16 -0.75 -4.46
CA LEU A 289 15.52 -1.87 -3.60
C LEU A 289 17.03 -2.17 -3.63
N THR A 290 17.63 -2.19 -4.82
CA THR A 290 19.08 -2.44 -4.96
C THR A 290 19.90 -1.32 -4.34
N GLY A 291 19.53 -0.06 -4.57
CA GLY A 291 20.19 1.09 -3.96
C GLY A 291 20.08 1.09 -2.44
N ALA A 292 18.91 0.75 -1.90
CA ALA A 292 18.70 0.67 -0.45
C ALA A 292 19.42 -0.51 0.19
N SER A 293 19.48 -1.67 -0.48
CA SER A 293 20.27 -2.82 0.00
C SER A 293 21.74 -2.47 0.12
N PHE A 294 22.28 -1.76 -0.88
CA PHE A 294 23.68 -1.28 -0.83
C PHE A 294 23.88 -0.21 0.25
N LEU A 295 22.92 0.72 0.42
CA LEU A 295 22.96 1.69 1.51
C LEU A 295 22.92 1.01 2.87
N THR A 296 22.05 0.02 3.07
CA THR A 296 21.96 -0.76 4.32
C THR A 296 23.29 -1.45 4.66
N LEU A 297 23.92 -2.08 3.66
CA LEU A 297 25.24 -2.67 3.83
C LEU A 297 26.30 -1.62 4.22
N ALA A 298 26.35 -0.51 3.49
CA ALA A 298 27.28 0.58 3.76
C ALA A 298 27.10 1.16 5.17
N MET A 299 25.85 1.41 5.58
CA MET A 299 25.53 1.89 6.93
C MET A 299 25.91 0.85 7.99
N GLY A 300 25.75 -0.44 7.71
CA GLY A 300 26.19 -1.53 8.60
C GLY A 300 27.71 -1.52 8.83
N TYR A 301 28.50 -1.31 7.78
CA TYR A 301 29.96 -1.21 7.88
C TYR A 301 30.42 0.05 8.64
N ILE A 302 29.68 1.15 8.54
CA ILE A 302 29.95 2.40 9.27
C ILE A 302 29.50 2.28 10.74
N GLY A 303 28.63 1.31 11.08
CA GLY A 303 28.10 1.10 12.43
C GLY A 303 26.90 1.98 12.78
N LEU A 304 26.37 2.75 11.82
CA LEU A 304 25.30 3.71 12.05
C LEU A 304 24.03 3.11 12.69
N PRO A 305 23.48 1.96 12.19
CA PRO A 305 22.28 1.38 12.76
C PRO A 305 22.45 0.98 14.23
N ARG A 306 23.64 0.51 14.61
CA ARG A 306 23.97 0.15 15.98
C ARG A 306 23.99 1.38 16.89
N HIS A 307 24.68 2.44 16.49
CA HIS A 307 24.79 3.67 17.29
C HIS A 307 23.41 4.34 17.45
N LEU A 308 22.58 4.35 16.40
CA LEU A 308 21.22 4.87 16.47
C LEU A 308 20.35 4.02 17.42
N ALA A 309 20.43 2.68 17.33
CA ALA A 309 19.68 1.80 18.22
C ALA A 309 20.14 1.93 19.70
N GLU A 310 21.42 2.19 19.95
CA GLU A 310 21.96 2.47 21.28
C GLU A 310 21.47 3.84 21.80
N TRP A 311 21.49 4.86 20.95
CA TRP A 311 20.98 6.19 21.29
C TRP A 311 19.47 6.17 21.59
N ILE A 312 18.64 5.55 20.74
CA ILE A 312 17.21 5.39 20.98
C ILE A 312 16.97 4.57 22.26
N GLY A 313 17.77 3.52 22.49
CA GLY A 313 17.71 2.71 23.71
C GLY A 313 18.04 3.53 24.98
N SER A 314 18.95 4.52 24.87
CA SER A 314 19.29 5.42 26.00
C SER A 314 18.15 6.37 26.37
N LEU A 315 17.23 6.65 25.44
CA LEU A 315 16.03 7.46 25.69
C LEU A 315 14.99 6.71 26.52
N SER A 316 15.17 5.41 26.75
CA SER A 316 14.27 4.55 27.55
C SER A 316 12.81 4.69 27.14
N LEU A 317 12.57 4.87 25.84
CA LEU A 317 11.21 5.02 25.30
C LEU A 317 10.41 3.74 25.55
N SER A 318 9.18 3.90 26.04
CA SER A 318 8.23 2.78 26.01
C SER A 318 7.97 2.35 24.57
N PRO A 319 7.62 1.08 24.31
CA PRO A 319 7.27 0.63 22.95
C PRO A 319 6.17 1.50 22.31
N VAL A 320 5.21 2.00 23.10
CA VAL A 320 4.18 2.94 22.63
C VAL A 320 4.79 4.25 22.14
N ALA A 321 5.70 4.83 22.93
CA ALA A 321 6.36 6.10 22.58
C ALA A 321 7.21 5.93 21.31
N LEU A 322 7.93 4.80 21.16
CA LEU A 322 8.70 4.49 19.97
C LEU A 322 7.81 4.40 18.73
N LEU A 323 6.71 3.64 18.80
CA LEU A 323 5.79 3.50 17.67
C LEU A 323 5.08 4.81 17.33
N THR A 324 4.72 5.60 18.34
CA THR A 324 4.15 6.94 18.10
C THR A 324 5.15 7.86 17.42
N ALA A 325 6.41 7.84 17.84
CA ALA A 325 7.48 8.61 17.20
C ALA A 325 7.71 8.16 15.76
N LEU A 326 7.73 6.83 15.51
CA LEU A 326 7.82 6.29 14.15
C LEU A 326 6.61 6.66 13.30
N MET A 327 5.40 6.61 13.83
CA MET A 327 4.18 7.04 13.13
C MET A 327 4.30 8.50 12.67
N LEU A 328 4.68 9.40 13.57
CA LEU A 328 4.87 10.81 13.23
C LEU A 328 5.99 11.01 12.21
N PHE A 329 7.11 10.31 12.38
CA PHE A 329 8.24 10.34 11.44
C PHE A 329 7.80 9.93 10.02
N TYR A 330 7.07 8.81 9.89
CA TYR A 330 6.60 8.35 8.58
C TYR A 330 5.55 9.26 7.96
N ILE A 331 4.65 9.85 8.76
CA ILE A 331 3.69 10.85 8.25
C ILE A 331 4.44 12.05 7.67
N VAL A 332 5.46 12.55 8.36
CA VAL A 332 6.28 13.67 7.88
C VAL A 332 7.09 13.25 6.64
N LEU A 333 7.70 12.06 6.66
CA LEU A 333 8.48 11.56 5.52
C LEU A 333 7.61 11.38 4.28
N GLY A 334 6.37 10.94 4.43
CA GLY A 334 5.41 10.78 3.35
C GLY A 334 4.90 12.09 2.75
N CYS A 335 5.20 13.22 3.38
CA CYS A 335 5.04 14.52 2.74
C CYS A 335 6.01 14.75 1.57
N PHE A 336 7.03 13.91 1.40
CA PHE A 336 8.09 14.08 0.42
C PHE A 336 8.31 12.85 -0.44
N LEU A 337 8.00 11.66 0.05
CA LEU A 337 8.29 10.38 -0.58
C LEU A 337 7.00 9.55 -0.78
N ASP A 338 7.01 8.70 -1.80
CA ASP A 338 6.00 7.67 -1.97
C ASP A 338 6.18 6.51 -0.97
N GLY A 339 5.14 5.71 -0.78
CA GLY A 339 5.11 4.68 0.25
C GLY A 339 6.18 3.60 0.12
N ILE A 340 6.50 3.19 -1.11
CA ILE A 340 7.52 2.17 -1.38
C ILE A 340 8.89 2.72 -1.02
N SER A 341 9.20 3.92 -1.51
CA SER A 341 10.47 4.61 -1.23
C SER A 341 10.67 4.83 0.27
N MET A 342 9.61 5.21 1.00
CA MET A 342 9.66 5.37 2.46
C MET A 342 10.12 4.10 3.16
N VAL A 343 9.47 2.96 2.86
CA VAL A 343 9.80 1.68 3.48
C VAL A 343 11.23 1.28 3.15
N VAL A 344 11.58 1.26 1.86
CA VAL A 344 12.89 0.78 1.42
C VAL A 344 14.03 1.64 1.99
N LEU A 345 13.86 2.96 2.02
CA LEU A 345 14.85 3.90 2.55
C LEU A 345 15.14 3.69 4.04
N THR A 346 14.11 3.37 4.81
CA THR A 346 14.20 3.42 6.28
C THR A 346 14.43 2.07 6.93
N MET A 347 14.10 0.95 6.27
CA MET A 347 14.18 -0.38 6.90
C MET A 347 15.58 -0.74 7.39
N GLY A 348 16.62 -0.42 6.64
CA GLY A 348 18.00 -0.70 7.06
C GLY A 348 18.41 -0.06 8.39
N VAL A 349 17.75 1.01 8.78
CA VAL A 349 18.01 1.76 10.02
C VAL A 349 16.98 1.42 11.11
N ILE A 350 15.72 1.29 10.75
CA ILE A 350 14.63 1.13 11.72
C ILE A 350 14.50 -0.30 12.22
N LEU A 351 14.71 -1.32 11.36
CA LEU A 351 14.54 -2.72 11.76
C LEU A 351 15.39 -3.14 12.98
N PRO A 352 16.69 -2.80 13.05
CA PRO A 352 17.49 -3.12 14.24
C PRO A 352 16.93 -2.50 15.54
N THR A 353 16.40 -1.30 15.45
CA THR A 353 15.78 -0.58 16.59
C THR A 353 14.50 -1.27 17.04
N VAL A 354 13.64 -1.65 16.10
CA VAL A 354 12.36 -2.34 16.35
C VAL A 354 12.61 -3.72 16.96
N GLN A 355 13.58 -4.46 16.43
CA GLN A 355 14.00 -5.77 16.98
C GLN A 355 14.52 -5.64 18.42
N LYS A 356 15.37 -4.65 18.68
CA LYS A 356 15.89 -4.37 20.03
C LYS A 356 14.78 -3.99 21.03
N ALA A 357 13.73 -3.33 20.54
CA ALA A 357 12.53 -3.03 21.34
C ALA A 357 11.60 -4.24 21.57
N GLY A 358 11.94 -5.42 21.02
CA GLY A 358 11.14 -6.65 21.17
C GLY A 358 9.83 -6.65 20.40
N ILE A 359 9.69 -5.79 19.38
CA ILE A 359 8.48 -5.71 18.57
C ILE A 359 8.54 -6.80 17.48
N ASP A 360 7.46 -7.58 17.34
CA ASP A 360 7.31 -8.58 16.29
C ASP A 360 7.35 -7.97 14.90
N LEU A 361 8.23 -8.46 14.02
CA LEU A 361 8.44 -7.89 12.68
C LEU A 361 7.24 -8.11 11.75
N LEU A 362 6.48 -9.19 11.91
CA LEU A 362 5.27 -9.42 11.13
C LEU A 362 4.20 -8.38 11.48
N TRP A 363 4.00 -8.14 12.78
CA TRP A 363 3.09 -7.12 13.28
C TRP A 363 3.55 -5.71 12.85
N PHE A 364 4.84 -5.44 12.97
CA PHE A 364 5.42 -4.16 12.57
C PHE A 364 5.23 -3.88 11.07
N GLY A 365 5.26 -4.92 10.22
CA GLY A 365 4.97 -4.79 8.80
C GLY A 365 3.58 -4.23 8.53
N ILE A 366 2.56 -4.69 9.25
CA ILE A 366 1.20 -4.16 9.10
C ILE A 366 1.08 -2.74 9.69
N PHE A 367 1.75 -2.48 10.81
CA PHE A 367 1.85 -1.12 11.37
C PHE A 367 2.42 -0.15 10.34
N ILE A 368 3.56 -0.48 9.73
CA ILE A 368 4.21 0.36 8.70
C ILE A 368 3.28 0.60 7.51
N VAL A 369 2.59 -0.44 7.02
CA VAL A 369 1.64 -0.28 5.90
C VAL A 369 0.54 0.72 6.26
N LEU A 370 -0.08 0.60 7.44
CA LEU A 370 -1.09 1.55 7.89
C LEU A 370 -0.56 2.99 7.97
N VAL A 371 0.62 3.17 8.53
CA VAL A 371 1.22 4.50 8.71
C VAL A 371 1.63 5.12 7.36
N VAL A 372 2.17 4.30 6.45
CA VAL A 372 2.46 4.74 5.08
C VAL A 372 1.18 5.15 4.36
N GLU A 373 0.09 4.41 4.53
CA GLU A 373 -1.19 4.78 3.94
C GLU A 373 -1.77 6.07 4.51
N MET A 374 -1.55 6.35 5.81
CA MET A 374 -1.88 7.65 6.39
C MET A 374 -1.13 8.78 5.69
N ALA A 375 0.15 8.58 5.40
CA ALA A 375 0.97 9.54 4.69
C ALA A 375 0.48 9.79 3.25
N GLN A 376 -0.09 8.77 2.56
CA GLN A 376 -0.66 8.91 1.22
C GLN A 376 -1.86 9.88 1.12
N ILE A 377 -2.51 10.17 2.24
CA ILE A 377 -3.64 11.10 2.33
C ILE A 377 -3.32 12.36 3.15
N THR A 378 -2.02 12.60 3.43
CA THR A 378 -1.56 13.75 4.20
C THR A 378 -0.86 14.77 3.29
N PRO A 379 -1.25 16.06 3.31
CA PRO A 379 -0.57 17.10 2.55
C PRO A 379 0.86 17.34 3.09
N PRO A 380 1.79 17.92 2.31
CA PRO A 380 1.60 18.58 0.99
C PRO A 380 1.56 17.65 -0.21
N VAL A 381 2.21 16.48 -0.18
CA VAL A 381 2.27 15.62 -1.37
C VAL A 381 1.12 14.61 -1.40
N GLY A 382 0.90 13.79 -0.38
CA GLY A 382 -0.19 12.82 -0.30
C GLY A 382 -0.63 12.22 -1.65
N PHE A 383 -0.03 11.11 -2.07
CA PHE A 383 -0.16 10.62 -3.46
C PHE A 383 -1.62 10.43 -3.91
N ASN A 384 -2.49 9.94 -3.01
CA ASN A 384 -3.92 9.80 -3.30
C ASN A 384 -4.61 11.16 -3.47
N LEU A 385 -4.15 12.20 -2.77
CA LEU A 385 -4.69 13.56 -2.92
C LEU A 385 -4.40 14.12 -4.32
N PHE A 386 -3.20 13.85 -4.87
CA PHE A 386 -2.85 14.24 -6.25
C PHE A 386 -3.68 13.50 -7.29
N VAL A 387 -3.89 12.19 -7.10
CA VAL A 387 -4.78 11.41 -7.97
C VAL A 387 -6.17 12.05 -8.01
N LEU A 388 -6.73 12.38 -6.85
CA LEU A 388 -8.04 13.01 -6.74
C LEU A 388 -8.06 14.43 -7.28
N GLN A 389 -7.00 15.21 -7.09
CA GLN A 389 -6.86 16.54 -7.69
C GLN A 389 -6.92 16.45 -9.21
N GLY A 390 -6.16 15.53 -9.82
CA GLY A 390 -6.18 15.32 -11.27
C GLY A 390 -7.55 14.94 -11.81
N MET A 391 -8.34 14.18 -11.03
CA MET A 391 -9.68 13.72 -11.43
C MET A 391 -10.78 14.77 -11.20
N THR A 392 -10.71 15.51 -10.09
CA THR A 392 -11.79 16.38 -9.62
C THR A 392 -11.53 17.85 -9.89
N ARG A 393 -10.30 18.22 -10.17
CA ARG A 393 -9.80 19.60 -10.30
C ARG A 393 -10.04 20.46 -9.04
N ARG A 394 -10.24 19.82 -7.87
CA ARG A 394 -10.35 20.50 -6.58
C ARG A 394 -8.94 20.77 -6.05
N GLU A 395 -8.80 21.80 -5.23
CA GLU A 395 -7.52 22.11 -4.55
C GLU A 395 -7.12 21.02 -3.55
N ILE A 396 -5.84 20.69 -3.48
CA ILE A 396 -5.30 19.65 -2.57
C ILE A 396 -5.69 19.94 -1.12
N GLY A 397 -5.59 21.19 -0.68
CA GLY A 397 -5.95 21.58 0.69
C GLY A 397 -7.42 21.33 1.03
N TRP A 398 -8.32 21.49 0.06
CA TRP A 398 -9.74 21.16 0.22
C TRP A 398 -9.93 19.63 0.28
N ILE A 399 -9.29 18.88 -0.63
CA ILE A 399 -9.35 17.40 -0.62
C ILE A 399 -8.81 16.86 0.70
N ALA A 400 -7.67 17.35 1.17
CA ALA A 400 -7.09 16.96 2.45
C ALA A 400 -8.06 17.21 3.62
N ARG A 401 -8.73 18.36 3.62
CA ARG A 401 -9.71 18.70 4.67
C ARG A 401 -10.89 17.71 4.70
N VAL A 402 -11.46 17.38 3.54
CA VAL A 402 -12.58 16.43 3.50
C VAL A 402 -12.17 14.98 3.76
N THR A 403 -10.86 14.69 3.69
CA THR A 403 -10.27 13.38 4.00
C THR A 403 -9.92 13.23 5.49
N LEU A 404 -9.83 14.32 6.25
CA LEU A 404 -9.44 14.29 7.68
C LEU A 404 -10.20 13.26 8.53
N PRO A 405 -11.53 13.07 8.42
CA PRO A 405 -12.22 12.05 9.20
C PRO A 405 -11.66 10.64 8.96
N PHE A 406 -11.32 10.32 7.71
CA PHE A 406 -10.74 9.02 7.33
C PHE A 406 -9.31 8.86 7.84
N PHE A 407 -8.52 9.93 7.85
CA PHE A 407 -7.21 9.95 8.50
C PHE A 407 -7.30 9.59 9.98
N PHE A 408 -8.22 10.22 10.73
CA PHE A 408 -8.40 9.89 12.15
C PHE A 408 -8.90 8.47 12.38
N LEU A 409 -9.72 7.92 11.49
CA LEU A 409 -10.11 6.51 11.56
C LEU A 409 -8.92 5.57 11.35
N MET A 410 -7.93 5.95 10.56
CA MET A 410 -6.68 5.19 10.42
C MET A 410 -5.84 5.29 11.70
N VAL A 411 -5.81 6.44 12.38
CA VAL A 411 -5.19 6.56 13.72
C VAL A 411 -5.88 5.59 14.69
N VAL A 412 -7.21 5.52 14.66
CA VAL A 412 -7.98 4.54 15.45
C VAL A 412 -7.61 3.10 15.06
N ALA A 413 -7.46 2.81 13.78
CA ALA A 413 -7.04 1.49 13.31
C ALA A 413 -5.65 1.10 13.83
N VAL A 414 -4.69 2.04 13.81
CA VAL A 414 -3.36 1.85 14.41
C VAL A 414 -3.47 1.57 15.91
N ALA A 415 -4.29 2.33 16.63
CA ALA A 415 -4.53 2.09 18.05
C ALA A 415 -5.16 0.70 18.30
N LEU A 416 -6.14 0.31 17.48
CA LEU A 416 -6.80 -1.01 17.60
C LEU A 416 -5.82 -2.17 17.41
N ILE A 417 -4.95 -2.13 16.40
CA ILE A 417 -3.95 -3.21 16.21
C ILE A 417 -2.91 -3.21 17.34
N TRP A 418 -2.69 -2.07 17.97
CA TRP A 418 -1.82 -1.94 19.15
C TRP A 418 -2.43 -2.61 20.38
N PHE A 419 -3.65 -2.24 20.73
CA PHE A 419 -4.34 -2.81 21.89
C PHE A 419 -4.76 -4.26 21.68
N PHE A 420 -5.03 -4.66 20.45
CA PHE A 420 -5.46 -5.99 20.06
C PHE A 420 -4.56 -6.58 18.97
N PRO A 421 -3.29 -6.93 19.30
CA PRO A 421 -2.33 -7.43 18.29
C PRO A 421 -2.80 -8.75 17.64
N GLY A 422 -3.75 -9.45 18.26
CA GLY A 422 -4.43 -10.59 17.66
C GLY A 422 -5.09 -10.30 16.31
N ILE A 423 -5.54 -9.07 16.06
CA ILE A 423 -6.11 -8.67 14.77
C ILE A 423 -5.09 -8.91 13.63
N VAL A 424 -3.81 -8.69 13.89
CA VAL A 424 -2.72 -8.89 12.91
C VAL A 424 -2.25 -10.33 12.92
N THR A 425 -2.10 -10.95 14.09
CA THR A 425 -1.38 -12.23 14.24
C THR A 425 -2.27 -13.48 14.19
N PHE A 426 -3.60 -13.32 14.24
CA PHE A 426 -4.53 -14.45 14.31
C PHE A 426 -4.45 -15.37 13.09
N LEU A 427 -4.64 -14.84 11.87
CA LEU A 427 -4.58 -15.63 10.64
C LEU A 427 -3.19 -16.22 10.36
N PRO A 428 -2.09 -15.47 10.49
CA PRO A 428 -0.76 -16.03 10.30
C PRO A 428 -0.42 -17.20 11.21
N ARG A 429 -0.92 -17.20 12.46
CA ARG A 429 -0.69 -18.30 13.41
C ARG A 429 -1.40 -19.59 13.02
N GLN A 430 -2.41 -19.54 12.15
CA GLN A 430 -3.13 -20.72 11.68
C GLN A 430 -2.50 -21.35 10.45
N MET A 431 -1.51 -20.71 9.85
CA MET A 431 -0.80 -21.23 8.68
C MET A 431 0.33 -22.22 9.01
N GLY A 432 0.58 -22.51 10.29
CA GLY A 432 1.64 -23.44 10.74
C GLY A 432 2.97 -22.75 10.97
#